data_d05bc8ac394a68d11358013e318ad85d
#
_entry.id   d05bc8ac394a68d11358013e318ad85d
#
_cell.length_a   1.000
_cell.length_b   1.000
_cell.length_c   1.000
_cell.angle_alpha   90.00
_cell.angle_beta   90.00
_cell.angle_gamma   90.00
#
_symmetry.space_group_name_H-M   'P 1'
#
loop_
_entity.id
_entity.type
_entity.pdbx_description
1 polymer ?
#
loop_
_entity_poly.entity_id
_entity_poly.type
_entity_poly.pdbx_seq_one_letter_code
_entity_poly.pdbx_strand_id
1 'polypeptide(L)'
;DAAVSAVQTMIDALPIVSELDGMTADELDAAYDDIQAAYDAYEALNAEQQAQITGADFEALLGWFNSQTALLADAQSGEHIHCVCGKDSGTTVNGHTHNNSTAWTAADSLPGTAGSYYLTQSVSSDWTVPTGEVNLCLNGQTISGKITVGSGATLTLTDCTGTGKLQGSRSGSGVSINGGTFNLY
;
A
#
# COMPACT_ATOMS: atom_id res chain seq x y z
N ASP A 1 19.40 -33.72 10.82
CA ASP A 1 20.43 -32.64 10.79
C ASP A 1 20.08 -31.60 11.85
N ALA A 2 21.07 -31.24 12.71
CA ALA A 2 20.83 -30.30 13.82
C ALA A 2 20.37 -28.91 13.32
N ALA A 3 20.89 -28.44 12.17
CA ALA A 3 20.51 -27.16 11.59
C ALA A 3 19.03 -27.20 11.13
N VAL A 4 18.61 -28.25 10.44
CA VAL A 4 17.22 -28.45 10.01
C VAL A 4 16.27 -28.50 11.21
N SER A 5 16.65 -29.26 12.27
CA SER A 5 15.83 -29.35 13.48
C SER A 5 15.70 -28.03 14.22
N ALA A 6 16.73 -27.19 14.23
CA ALA A 6 16.69 -25.87 14.85
C ALA A 6 15.75 -24.94 14.10
N VAL A 7 15.87 -24.88 12.77
CA VAL A 7 15.00 -24.05 11.91
C VAL A 7 13.55 -24.53 11.99
N GLN A 8 13.30 -25.86 11.95
CA GLN A 8 11.95 -26.40 12.13
C GLN A 8 11.32 -25.98 13.46
N THR A 9 12.10 -25.99 14.54
CA THR A 9 11.62 -25.54 15.87
C THR A 9 11.25 -24.05 15.88
N MET A 10 12.02 -23.21 15.18
CA MET A 10 11.68 -21.80 15.04
C MET A 10 10.37 -21.61 14.26
N ILE A 11 10.22 -22.32 13.15
CA ILE A 11 9.02 -22.29 12.30
C ILE A 11 7.78 -22.78 13.05
N ASP A 12 7.90 -23.88 13.81
CA ASP A 12 6.79 -24.46 14.58
C ASP A 12 6.33 -23.56 15.74
N ALA A 13 7.16 -22.59 16.14
CA ALA A 13 6.84 -21.61 17.17
C ALA A 13 6.18 -20.33 16.62
N LEU A 14 6.16 -20.13 15.29
CA LEU A 14 5.57 -18.95 14.68
C LEU A 14 4.03 -18.97 14.74
N PRO A 15 3.39 -17.80 14.85
CA PRO A 15 1.93 -17.70 14.74
C PRO A 15 1.46 -18.09 13.34
N ILE A 16 0.25 -18.58 13.22
CA ILE A 16 -0.39 -18.75 11.90
C ILE A 16 -0.95 -17.40 11.40
N VAL A 17 -1.08 -17.24 10.07
CA VAL A 17 -1.52 -15.97 9.46
C VAL A 17 -2.85 -15.47 10.04
N SER A 18 -3.79 -16.35 10.38
CA SER A 18 -5.07 -15.96 10.96
C SER A 18 -4.99 -15.41 12.39
N GLU A 19 -3.89 -15.64 13.10
CA GLU A 19 -3.66 -15.11 14.45
C GLU A 19 -3.10 -13.68 14.39
N LEU A 20 -2.40 -13.34 13.31
CA LEU A 20 -1.81 -12.01 13.11
C LEU A 20 -2.86 -10.89 13.03
N ASP A 21 -4.03 -11.17 12.46
CA ASP A 21 -5.14 -10.21 12.31
C ASP A 21 -5.72 -9.72 13.65
N GLY A 22 -5.49 -10.45 14.73
CA GLY A 22 -5.98 -10.12 16.08
C GLY A 22 -4.93 -9.54 17.02
N MET A 23 -3.68 -9.40 16.59
CA MET A 23 -2.57 -8.95 17.41
C MET A 23 -2.57 -7.43 17.59
N THR A 24 -2.08 -6.98 18.73
CA THR A 24 -1.75 -5.56 18.96
C THR A 24 -0.50 -5.18 18.16
N ALA A 25 -0.23 -3.88 18.01
CA ALA A 25 0.95 -3.40 17.29
C ALA A 25 2.27 -3.97 17.87
N ASP A 26 2.41 -3.99 19.21
CA ASP A 26 3.61 -4.51 19.88
C ASP A 26 3.77 -6.04 19.68
N GLU A 27 2.66 -6.79 19.70
CA GLU A 27 2.66 -8.24 19.43
C GLU A 27 2.98 -8.53 17.95
N LEU A 28 2.51 -7.68 17.05
CA LEU A 28 2.78 -7.81 15.61
C LEU A 28 4.26 -7.52 15.30
N ASP A 29 4.86 -6.50 15.95
CA ASP A 29 6.29 -6.19 15.82
C ASP A 29 7.15 -7.36 16.32
N ALA A 30 6.80 -7.96 17.46
CA ALA A 30 7.51 -9.14 17.97
C ALA A 30 7.35 -10.35 17.03
N ALA A 31 6.15 -10.60 16.53
CA ALA A 31 5.91 -11.68 15.56
C ALA A 31 6.69 -11.45 14.26
N TYR A 32 6.81 -10.20 13.82
CA TYR A 32 7.59 -9.84 12.64
C TYR A 32 9.07 -10.18 12.81
N ASP A 33 9.67 -9.83 13.96
CA ASP A 33 11.08 -10.12 14.28
C ASP A 33 11.32 -11.66 14.32
N ASP A 34 10.39 -12.42 14.89
CA ASP A 34 10.48 -13.90 14.96
C ASP A 34 10.36 -14.53 13.56
N ILE A 35 9.47 -14.04 12.71
CA ILE A 35 9.30 -14.49 11.31
C ILE A 35 10.56 -14.19 10.51
N GLN A 36 11.14 -12.98 10.65
CA GLN A 36 12.38 -12.60 9.99
C GLN A 36 13.54 -13.50 10.41
N ALA A 37 13.67 -13.75 11.71
CA ALA A 37 14.72 -14.62 12.23
C ALA A 37 14.59 -16.08 11.72
N ALA A 38 13.37 -16.60 11.64
CA ALA A 38 13.11 -17.93 11.09
C ALA A 38 13.40 -17.98 9.58
N TYR A 39 13.06 -16.93 8.84
CA TYR A 39 13.34 -16.81 7.41
C TYR A 39 14.84 -16.77 7.13
N ASP A 40 15.58 -15.93 7.84
CA ASP A 40 17.04 -15.81 7.70
C ASP A 40 17.74 -17.17 8.01
N ALA A 41 17.25 -17.86 9.03
CA ALA A 41 17.76 -19.19 9.37
C ALA A 41 17.42 -20.24 8.30
N TYR A 42 16.24 -20.16 7.67
CA TYR A 42 15.84 -21.02 6.56
C TYR A 42 16.69 -20.77 5.30
N GLU A 43 16.92 -19.50 4.94
CA GLU A 43 17.75 -19.12 3.81
C GLU A 43 19.24 -19.52 3.98
N ALA A 44 19.72 -19.65 5.22
CA ALA A 44 21.06 -20.14 5.52
C ALA A 44 21.23 -21.65 5.30
N LEU A 45 20.13 -22.40 5.14
CA LEU A 45 20.13 -23.83 4.82
C LEU A 45 20.44 -24.03 3.33
N ASN A 46 21.10 -25.15 3.00
CA ASN A 46 21.23 -25.55 1.61
C ASN A 46 19.92 -26.16 1.08
N ALA A 47 19.78 -26.30 -0.25
CA ALA A 47 18.56 -26.80 -0.88
C ALA A 47 18.09 -28.18 -0.39
N GLU A 48 19.02 -29.09 -0.04
CA GLU A 48 18.66 -30.41 0.49
C GLU A 48 18.11 -30.33 1.92
N GLN A 49 18.61 -29.36 2.70
CA GLN A 49 18.14 -29.09 4.05
C GLN A 49 16.79 -28.35 4.04
N GLN A 50 16.64 -27.36 3.16
CA GLN A 50 15.37 -26.65 2.96
C GLN A 50 14.23 -27.60 2.57
N ALA A 51 14.52 -28.60 1.71
CA ALA A 51 13.55 -29.61 1.31
C ALA A 51 13.09 -30.54 2.46
N GLN A 52 13.77 -30.53 3.60
CA GLN A 52 13.38 -31.29 4.80
C GLN A 52 12.49 -30.49 5.75
N ILE A 53 12.37 -29.18 5.55
CA ILE A 53 11.46 -28.34 6.33
C ILE A 53 10.03 -28.66 5.89
N THR A 54 9.17 -28.85 6.86
CA THR A 54 7.74 -29.17 6.64
C THR A 54 6.86 -28.13 7.33
N GLY A 55 5.79 -27.75 6.68
CA GLY A 55 4.78 -26.82 7.23
C GLY A 55 4.14 -25.99 6.13
N ALA A 56 2.90 -26.34 5.75
CA ALA A 56 2.11 -25.55 4.79
C ALA A 56 1.86 -24.12 5.29
N ASP A 57 1.84 -23.92 6.60
CA ASP A 57 1.62 -22.63 7.24
C ASP A 57 2.83 -21.70 7.09
N PHE A 58 4.06 -22.24 6.98
CA PHE A 58 5.26 -21.44 6.77
C PHE A 58 5.28 -20.75 5.40
N GLU A 59 4.88 -21.43 4.32
CA GLU A 59 4.76 -20.80 3.00
C GLU A 59 3.67 -19.70 2.97
N ALA A 60 2.55 -19.93 3.64
CA ALA A 60 1.50 -18.93 3.78
C ALA A 60 1.99 -17.72 4.60
N LEU A 61 2.74 -17.96 5.66
CA LEU A 61 3.35 -16.94 6.52
C LEU A 61 4.42 -16.14 5.76
N LEU A 62 5.27 -16.81 4.97
CA LEU A 62 6.23 -16.13 4.08
C LEU A 62 5.54 -15.28 3.02
N GLY A 63 4.43 -15.74 2.47
CA GLY A 63 3.60 -14.98 1.53
C GLY A 63 3.05 -13.71 2.19
N TRP A 64 2.55 -13.82 3.41
CA TRP A 64 2.11 -12.67 4.21
C TRP A 64 3.28 -11.74 4.54
N PHE A 65 4.38 -12.24 5.06
CA PHE A 65 5.58 -11.49 5.41
C PHE A 65 6.16 -10.74 4.20
N ASN A 66 6.30 -11.41 3.05
CA ASN A 66 6.78 -10.78 1.83
C ASN A 66 5.83 -9.68 1.33
N SER A 67 4.53 -9.80 1.56
CA SER A 67 3.58 -8.73 1.25
C SER A 67 3.77 -7.52 2.17
N GLN A 68 4.05 -7.74 3.45
CA GLN A 68 4.34 -6.66 4.41
C GLN A 68 5.70 -6.00 4.15
N THR A 69 6.76 -6.80 3.88
CA THR A 69 8.08 -6.26 3.52
C THR A 69 8.05 -5.50 2.20
N ALA A 70 7.26 -5.93 1.22
CA ALA A 70 7.05 -5.18 -0.01
C ALA A 70 6.38 -3.82 0.26
N LEU A 71 5.39 -3.77 1.16
CA LEU A 71 4.74 -2.52 1.58
C LEU A 71 5.71 -1.60 2.35
N LEU A 72 6.56 -2.16 3.22
CA LEU A 72 7.59 -1.41 3.94
C LEU A 72 8.72 -0.95 3.02
N ALA A 73 9.16 -1.80 2.08
CA ALA A 73 10.15 -1.45 1.06
C ALA A 73 9.61 -0.39 0.09
N ASP A 74 8.32 -0.43 -0.22
CA ASP A 74 7.62 0.58 -1.01
C ASP A 74 7.58 1.92 -0.27
N ALA A 75 7.28 1.92 1.01
CA ALA A 75 7.34 3.11 1.87
C ALA A 75 8.78 3.69 1.98
N GLN A 76 9.82 2.84 1.89
CA GLN A 76 11.23 3.24 1.96
C GLN A 76 11.84 3.57 0.59
N SER A 77 11.39 2.92 -0.49
CA SER A 77 11.88 3.16 -1.86
C SER A 77 11.23 4.36 -2.53
N GLY A 78 10.16 4.90 -1.95
CA GLY A 78 9.39 5.98 -2.56
C GLY A 78 8.54 5.52 -3.76
N GLU A 79 8.44 4.22 -4.01
CA GLU A 79 7.53 3.66 -5.00
C GLU A 79 6.17 3.39 -4.36
N HIS A 80 5.12 4.04 -4.83
CA HIS A 80 3.75 3.79 -4.42
C HIS A 80 3.11 2.76 -5.34
N ILE A 81 2.83 1.57 -4.80
CA ILE A 81 2.15 0.49 -5.51
C ILE A 81 0.88 0.13 -4.74
N HIS A 82 -0.24 0.69 -5.12
CA HIS A 82 -1.53 0.35 -4.53
C HIS A 82 -2.69 0.48 -5.51
N CYS A 83 -3.83 -0.05 -5.13
CA CYS A 83 -5.07 0.13 -5.87
C CYS A 83 -5.48 1.60 -5.89
N VAL A 84 -6.20 2.02 -6.92
CA VAL A 84 -6.78 3.37 -7.02
C VAL A 84 -7.61 3.80 -5.81
N CYS A 85 -8.10 2.86 -5.00
CA CYS A 85 -8.79 3.14 -3.73
C CYS A 85 -7.86 3.32 -2.52
N GLY A 86 -6.54 3.26 -2.69
CA GLY A 86 -5.55 3.38 -1.62
C GLY A 86 -5.47 2.18 -0.67
N LYS A 87 -6.05 1.04 -1.04
CA LYS A 87 -6.03 -0.20 -0.25
C LYS A 87 -5.13 -1.24 -0.88
N ASP A 88 -4.65 -2.17 -0.05
CA ASP A 88 -3.76 -3.24 -0.50
C ASP A 88 -4.44 -4.27 -1.39
N SER A 89 -3.64 -5.01 -2.15
CA SER A 89 -4.16 -6.02 -3.08
C SER A 89 -4.72 -7.27 -2.39
N GLY A 90 -5.55 -8.00 -3.11
CA GLY A 90 -6.01 -9.32 -2.73
C GLY A 90 -7.36 -9.36 -2.02
N THR A 91 -7.91 -8.24 -1.61
CA THR A 91 -9.26 -8.18 -1.02
C THR A 91 -10.29 -7.66 -2.02
N THR A 92 -11.50 -8.18 -1.98
CA THR A 92 -12.64 -7.66 -2.75
C THR A 92 -13.65 -7.08 -1.77
N VAL A 93 -13.92 -5.78 -1.90
CA VAL A 93 -14.90 -5.09 -1.06
C VAL A 93 -15.93 -4.42 -1.97
N ASN A 94 -17.21 -4.70 -1.74
CA ASN A 94 -18.33 -4.14 -2.52
C ASN A 94 -18.18 -4.32 -4.05
N GLY A 95 -17.63 -5.47 -4.48
CA GLY A 95 -17.44 -5.78 -5.90
C GLY A 95 -16.22 -5.13 -6.55
N HIS A 96 -15.43 -4.36 -5.81
CA HIS A 96 -14.14 -3.82 -6.25
C HIS A 96 -13.00 -4.73 -5.79
N THR A 97 -12.21 -5.23 -6.74
CA THR A 97 -11.01 -6.02 -6.46
C THR A 97 -9.80 -5.10 -6.37
N HIS A 98 -9.11 -5.13 -5.25
CA HIS A 98 -7.89 -4.37 -5.06
C HIS A 98 -6.75 -4.99 -5.86
N ASN A 99 -6.09 -4.16 -6.67
CA ASN A 99 -5.08 -4.59 -7.63
C ASN A 99 -3.86 -3.68 -7.53
N ASN A 100 -2.74 -4.22 -7.04
CA ASN A 100 -1.49 -3.48 -6.79
C ASN A 100 -0.51 -3.56 -7.96
N SER A 101 -0.98 -3.66 -9.19
CA SER A 101 -0.11 -3.93 -10.31
C SER A 101 0.57 -2.71 -10.94
N THR A 102 0.29 -1.50 -10.47
CA THR A 102 0.79 -0.27 -11.11
C THR A 102 1.57 0.58 -10.12
N ALA A 103 2.84 0.85 -10.42
CA ALA A 103 3.63 1.85 -9.70
C ALA A 103 3.08 3.25 -9.98
N TRP A 104 2.92 4.05 -8.92
CA TRP A 104 2.47 5.43 -9.01
C TRP A 104 3.67 6.37 -9.04
N THR A 105 3.56 7.44 -9.79
CA THR A 105 4.64 8.41 -9.96
C THR A 105 4.63 9.44 -8.83
N ALA A 106 5.78 9.67 -8.21
CA ALA A 106 5.96 10.72 -7.21
C ALA A 106 5.68 12.10 -7.82
N ALA A 107 4.90 12.91 -7.14
CA ALA A 107 4.55 14.27 -7.56
C ALA A 107 4.73 15.27 -6.40
N ASP A 108 5.56 16.27 -6.60
CA ASP A 108 5.75 17.41 -5.69
C ASP A 108 4.76 18.56 -5.97
N SER A 109 3.97 18.41 -7.02
CA SER A 109 2.96 19.36 -7.48
C SER A 109 1.76 18.63 -8.08
N LEU A 110 0.65 19.33 -8.30
CA LEU A 110 -0.55 18.73 -8.88
C LEU A 110 -0.31 18.33 -10.34
N PRO A 111 -0.65 17.09 -10.75
CA PRO A 111 -0.32 16.55 -12.05
C PRO A 111 -0.90 17.34 -13.23
N GLY A 112 -0.08 17.59 -14.25
CA GLY A 112 -0.48 18.26 -15.49
C GLY A 112 -0.91 17.32 -16.62
N THR A 113 -0.79 16.00 -16.43
CA THR A 113 -1.13 14.96 -17.40
C THR A 113 -1.92 13.83 -16.77
N ALA A 114 -2.65 13.05 -17.58
CA ALA A 114 -3.30 11.83 -17.14
C ALA A 114 -2.26 10.80 -16.66
N GLY A 115 -2.62 10.00 -15.67
CA GLY A 115 -1.74 9.00 -15.07
C GLY A 115 -2.06 8.74 -13.60
N SER A 116 -1.21 7.94 -12.95
CA SER A 116 -1.33 7.62 -11.52
C SER A 116 -0.16 8.21 -10.74
N TYR A 117 -0.49 9.00 -9.70
CA TYR A 117 0.45 9.83 -8.96
C TYR A 117 0.21 9.74 -7.45
N TYR A 118 1.25 10.00 -6.67
CA TYR A 118 1.14 10.24 -5.23
C TYR A 118 1.86 11.51 -4.84
N LEU A 119 1.29 12.27 -3.89
CA LEU A 119 1.92 13.50 -3.41
C LEU A 119 3.08 13.21 -2.47
N THR A 120 4.20 13.89 -2.68
CA THR A 120 5.35 13.88 -1.77
C THR A 120 5.35 15.05 -0.80
N GLN A 121 4.51 16.07 -1.05
CA GLN A 121 4.33 17.22 -0.20
C GLN A 121 2.93 17.84 -0.34
N SER A 122 2.54 18.63 0.65
CA SER A 122 1.28 19.39 0.59
C SER A 122 1.34 20.51 -0.44
N VAL A 123 0.22 20.75 -1.13
CA VAL A 123 0.12 21.68 -2.25
C VAL A 123 -0.96 22.72 -1.96
N SER A 124 -0.65 24.00 -2.22
CA SER A 124 -1.58 25.13 -1.99
C SER A 124 -1.83 25.92 -3.28
N SER A 125 -2.40 25.26 -4.29
CA SER A 125 -2.76 25.87 -5.57
C SER A 125 -4.09 25.34 -6.09
N ASP A 126 -4.78 26.16 -6.87
CA ASP A 126 -5.94 25.68 -7.64
C ASP A 126 -5.48 24.74 -8.74
N TRP A 127 -6.29 23.72 -9.01
CA TRP A 127 -5.98 22.69 -9.98
C TRP A 127 -7.15 22.44 -10.93
N THR A 128 -6.86 22.53 -12.22
CA THR A 128 -7.74 21.98 -13.24
C THR A 128 -7.21 20.63 -13.65
N VAL A 129 -7.99 19.60 -13.38
CA VAL A 129 -7.61 18.21 -13.70
C VAL A 129 -7.47 18.08 -15.22
N PRO A 130 -6.34 17.55 -15.72
CA PRO A 130 -6.15 17.34 -17.15
C PRO A 130 -7.17 16.35 -17.71
N THR A 131 -7.42 16.43 -19.01
CA THR A 131 -8.27 15.45 -19.70
C THR A 131 -7.67 14.05 -19.64
N GLY A 132 -8.54 13.05 -19.51
CA GLY A 132 -8.17 11.66 -19.30
C GLY A 132 -8.36 11.23 -17.87
N GLU A 133 -7.79 10.09 -17.51
CA GLU A 133 -7.90 9.49 -16.19
C GLU A 133 -6.68 9.87 -15.34
N VAL A 134 -6.94 10.53 -14.21
CA VAL A 134 -5.93 10.87 -13.21
C VAL A 134 -6.29 10.16 -11.90
N ASN A 135 -5.39 9.32 -11.43
CA ASN A 135 -5.44 8.71 -10.11
C ASN A 135 -4.43 9.43 -9.22
N LEU A 136 -4.87 9.99 -8.10
CA LEU A 136 -4.01 10.73 -7.18
C LEU A 136 -4.17 10.22 -5.76
N CYS A 137 -3.07 9.75 -5.17
CA CYS A 137 -2.99 9.45 -3.75
C CYS A 137 -2.48 10.68 -3.01
N LEU A 138 -3.19 11.09 -1.96
CA LEU A 138 -2.74 12.18 -1.10
C LEU A 138 -1.50 11.81 -0.29
N ASN A 139 -1.30 10.54 0.05
CA ASN A 139 -0.15 10.09 0.84
C ASN A 139 0.02 10.92 2.13
N GLY A 140 -1.10 11.18 2.82
CA GLY A 140 -1.13 12.00 4.02
C GLY A 140 -1.00 13.51 3.80
N GLN A 141 -0.81 13.96 2.57
CA GLN A 141 -0.61 15.36 2.24
C GLN A 141 -1.93 16.14 2.13
N THR A 142 -1.83 17.45 2.16
CA THR A 142 -2.98 18.37 2.06
C THR A 142 -2.98 19.07 0.72
N ILE A 143 -4.12 19.06 0.04
CA ILE A 143 -4.37 19.98 -1.08
C ILE A 143 -5.21 21.17 -0.55
N SER A 144 -4.61 22.36 -0.57
CA SER A 144 -5.28 23.61 -0.18
C SER A 144 -5.51 24.44 -1.44
N GLY A 145 -6.68 24.28 -2.07
CA GLY A 145 -7.02 24.95 -3.31
C GLY A 145 -8.32 24.43 -3.90
N LYS A 146 -8.77 25.02 -4.99
CA LYS A 146 -9.94 24.58 -5.73
C LYS A 146 -9.53 23.53 -6.77
N ILE A 147 -10.14 22.37 -6.71
CA ILE A 147 -10.02 21.34 -7.76
C ILE A 147 -11.17 21.49 -8.73
N THR A 148 -10.88 21.59 -10.02
CA THR A 148 -11.88 21.67 -11.09
C THR A 148 -11.75 20.44 -11.98
N VAL A 149 -12.82 19.61 -12.06
CA VAL A 149 -12.89 18.44 -12.92
C VAL A 149 -13.78 18.75 -14.11
N GLY A 150 -13.14 19.05 -15.24
CA GLY A 150 -13.82 19.45 -16.48
C GLY A 150 -14.27 18.26 -17.33
N SER A 151 -14.97 18.58 -18.42
CA SER A 151 -15.42 17.56 -19.39
C SER A 151 -14.23 16.77 -19.94
N GLY A 152 -14.37 15.44 -20.01
CA GLY A 152 -13.32 14.53 -20.48
C GLY A 152 -12.24 14.21 -19.45
N ALA A 153 -12.33 14.78 -18.23
CA ALA A 153 -11.45 14.47 -17.11
C ALA A 153 -12.15 13.49 -16.13
N THR A 154 -11.41 12.51 -15.65
CA THR A 154 -11.79 11.65 -14.54
C THR A 154 -10.71 11.76 -13.46
N LEU A 155 -11.09 12.24 -12.28
CA LEU A 155 -10.21 12.25 -11.11
C LEU A 155 -10.64 11.17 -10.13
N THR A 156 -9.74 10.26 -9.83
CA THR A 156 -9.85 9.33 -8.70
C THR A 156 -8.89 9.79 -7.62
N LEU A 157 -9.43 10.17 -6.47
CA LEU A 157 -8.66 10.61 -5.31
C LEU A 157 -8.71 9.56 -4.22
N THR A 158 -7.55 9.27 -3.64
CA THR A 158 -7.41 8.32 -2.54
C THR A 158 -6.39 8.82 -1.53
N ASP A 159 -6.32 8.19 -0.36
CA ASP A 159 -5.30 8.43 0.65
C ASP A 159 -4.92 7.14 1.35
N CYS A 160 -3.73 6.63 1.11
CA CYS A 160 -3.25 5.38 1.71
C CYS A 160 -2.93 5.50 3.21
N THR A 161 -2.65 6.72 3.70
CA THR A 161 -2.31 6.96 5.12
C THR A 161 -3.53 7.27 6.00
N GLY A 162 -4.67 7.63 5.40
CA GLY A 162 -5.88 8.05 6.12
C GLY A 162 -5.78 9.42 6.82
N THR A 163 -4.71 10.18 6.56
CA THR A 163 -4.48 11.51 7.18
C THR A 163 -4.51 12.67 6.18
N GLY A 164 -4.57 12.35 4.88
CA GLY A 164 -4.65 13.33 3.80
C GLY A 164 -5.89 14.21 3.87
N LYS A 165 -5.79 15.43 3.38
CA LYS A 165 -6.87 16.42 3.48
C LYS A 165 -7.09 17.18 2.19
N LEU A 166 -8.36 17.42 1.89
CA LEU A 166 -8.77 18.46 0.93
C LEU A 166 -9.26 19.67 1.71
N GLN A 167 -8.58 20.79 1.54
CA GLN A 167 -9.00 22.07 2.10
C GLN A 167 -9.40 22.97 0.95
N GLY A 168 -10.69 23.27 0.84
CA GLY A 168 -11.17 24.28 -0.11
C GLY A 168 -10.56 25.64 0.17
N SER A 169 -10.53 26.52 -0.83
CA SER A 169 -10.15 27.93 -0.64
C SER A 169 -11.15 28.60 0.31
N ARG A 170 -10.68 29.63 1.04
CA ARG A 170 -11.47 30.38 2.05
C ARG A 170 -12.83 30.91 1.56
N SER A 171 -13.06 30.93 0.27
CA SER A 171 -14.26 31.53 -0.36
C SER A 171 -15.03 30.61 -1.31
N GLY A 172 -14.75 29.29 -1.34
CA GLY A 172 -15.40 28.42 -2.32
C GLY A 172 -15.31 26.91 -2.02
N SER A 173 -15.98 26.13 -2.86
CA SER A 173 -15.98 24.67 -2.80
C SER A 173 -14.56 24.13 -3.06
N GLY A 174 -14.16 23.09 -2.30
CA GLY A 174 -12.89 22.41 -2.51
C GLY A 174 -12.83 21.69 -3.86
N VAL A 175 -13.95 21.11 -4.32
CA VAL A 175 -14.05 20.41 -5.62
C VAL A 175 -15.24 20.96 -6.40
N SER A 176 -15.02 21.26 -7.68
CA SER A 176 -16.02 21.69 -8.64
C SER A 176 -16.03 20.75 -9.84
N ILE A 177 -17.15 20.11 -10.11
CA ILE A 177 -17.29 19.13 -11.20
C ILE A 177 -18.07 19.82 -12.34
N ASN A 178 -17.42 20.01 -13.48
CA ASN A 178 -17.96 20.70 -14.65
C ASN A 178 -18.00 19.75 -15.86
N GLY A 179 -18.78 18.68 -15.74
CA GLY A 179 -18.95 17.68 -16.80
C GLY A 179 -17.91 16.57 -16.81
N GLY A 180 -17.01 16.52 -15.82
CA GLY A 180 -16.09 15.40 -15.58
C GLY A 180 -16.62 14.39 -14.58
N THR A 181 -15.78 13.44 -14.16
CA THR A 181 -16.07 12.44 -13.14
C THR A 181 -15.12 12.60 -11.97
N PHE A 182 -15.65 12.53 -10.75
CA PHE A 182 -14.85 12.54 -9.52
C PHE A 182 -15.19 11.33 -8.65
N ASN A 183 -14.18 10.53 -8.35
CA ASN A 183 -14.26 9.38 -7.45
C ASN A 183 -13.41 9.67 -6.21
N LEU A 184 -13.93 9.33 -5.03
CA LEU A 184 -13.22 9.48 -3.75
C LEU A 184 -13.28 8.15 -2.99
N TYR A 185 -12.13 7.65 -2.56
CA TYR A 185 -11.99 6.40 -1.80
C TYR A 185 -11.30 6.63 -0.46
#